data_f4735a6665bb54f3b3c83ad1e880bb88
#
_entry.id   f4735a6665bb54f3b3c83ad1e880bb88
#
_cell.length_a   1.000
_cell.length_b   1.000
_cell.length_c   1.000
_cell.angle_alpha   90.00
_cell.angle_beta   90.00
_cell.angle_gamma   90.00
#
_symmetry.space_group_name_H-M   'P 1'
#
loop_
_entity.id
_entity.type
_entity.pdbx_description
1 polymer ?
#
loop_
_entity_poly.entity_id
_entity_poly.type
_entity_poly.pdbx_seq_one_letter_code
_entity_poly.pdbx_strand_id
1 'polypeptide(L)'
;VYTMSKRINPSVNAISTLVVLLITITLTIVNVLPMIRKKTSPSKQNKPWKWAVAGVVVVGLVASLFGLNKSAGSQPYAGQTLHVYNWGEYTGENIISGFEELTGAKVIMDNFDSNEQMYIKVANGDAYDVLVPSDYMIQRMMQEKMLQKLEPETRKECLGELVDAIKGLPYDPKNEYSIPYFWGTVGIVYDKTKVSEEDLEKDGWDIFLDQKFKGDIYLYDSERDSFMMALKALGYSMNTTSQDELNDAYNWLIQCVQTMDPEIVTDEIIDNMAQARKALGLIYSGDAAYVMSENENMGFYMPKSGTNLWSDAMVIPKNAKNPKLANEFIRYITSYDAAMDNSSYVGYTSPNKEVTEELGGKGGDYDGINAYTPRAGYDKDEVFQYDETTRKIIADLWSRVKVAASNAH
;
A
#
# COMPACT_ATOMS: atom_id res chain seq x y z
N VAL A 1 14.15 9.32 8.80
CA VAL A 1 13.22 10.48 8.73
C VAL A 1 12.96 10.71 7.24
N TYR A 2 11.91 10.06 6.71
CA TYR A 2 11.50 10.23 5.32
C TYR A 2 10.88 11.62 5.14
N THR A 3 11.56 12.49 4.42
CA THR A 3 10.95 13.68 3.85
C THR A 3 10.50 13.34 2.44
N MET A 4 9.33 12.70 2.31
CA MET A 4 8.62 12.71 1.03
C MET A 4 8.33 14.15 0.65
N SER A 5 8.70 14.52 -0.57
CA SER A 5 8.28 15.78 -1.18
C SER A 5 6.76 15.80 -1.21
N LYS A 6 6.12 16.55 -0.31
CA LYS A 6 4.67 16.72 -0.27
C LYS A 6 4.21 17.32 -1.58
N ARG A 7 3.74 16.50 -2.51
CA ARG A 7 2.94 17.00 -3.63
C ARG A 7 1.58 17.41 -3.08
N ILE A 8 1.41 18.70 -2.90
CA ILE A 8 0.14 19.27 -2.44
C ILE A 8 -0.89 19.01 -3.54
N ASN A 9 -1.99 18.35 -3.19
CA ASN A 9 -3.10 18.04 -4.09
C ASN A 9 -3.48 19.29 -4.93
N PRO A 10 -3.51 19.22 -6.29
CA PRO A 10 -3.82 20.34 -7.16
C PRO A 10 -5.14 21.03 -6.83
N SER A 11 -6.14 20.31 -6.33
CA SER A 11 -7.43 20.85 -5.92
C SER A 11 -7.30 21.74 -4.67
N VAL A 12 -6.48 21.37 -3.70
CA VAL A 12 -6.20 22.18 -2.50
C VAL A 12 -5.43 23.44 -2.88
N ASN A 13 -4.47 23.33 -3.80
CA ASN A 13 -3.76 24.48 -4.34
C ASN A 13 -4.68 25.43 -5.11
N ALA A 14 -5.60 24.92 -5.93
CA ALA A 14 -6.56 25.70 -6.68
C ALA A 14 -7.51 26.46 -5.74
N ILE A 15 -8.03 25.80 -4.69
CA ILE A 15 -8.92 26.41 -3.68
C ILE A 15 -8.15 27.48 -2.88
N SER A 16 -6.93 27.18 -2.41
CA SER A 16 -6.09 28.12 -1.67
C SER A 16 -5.76 29.34 -2.52
N THR A 17 -5.43 29.17 -3.80
CA THR A 17 -5.19 30.27 -4.75
C THR A 17 -6.42 31.12 -4.97
N LEU A 18 -7.59 30.50 -5.11
CA LEU A 18 -8.88 31.19 -5.27
C LEU A 18 -9.24 32.01 -4.04
N VAL A 19 -9.01 31.50 -2.84
CA VAL A 19 -9.23 32.18 -1.57
C VAL A 19 -8.29 33.38 -1.42
N VAL A 20 -7.00 33.22 -1.71
CA VAL A 20 -6.01 34.32 -1.68
C VAL A 20 -6.37 35.40 -2.70
N LEU A 21 -6.81 35.01 -3.90
CA LEU A 21 -7.22 35.94 -4.95
C LEU A 21 -8.46 36.75 -4.55
N LEU A 22 -9.46 36.10 -3.94
CA LEU A 22 -10.67 36.73 -3.43
C LEU A 22 -10.38 37.70 -2.27
N ILE A 23 -9.50 37.33 -1.35
CA ILE A 23 -9.06 38.20 -0.26
C ILE A 23 -8.30 39.42 -0.83
N THR A 24 -7.41 39.21 -1.79
CA THR A 24 -6.64 40.28 -2.43
C THR A 24 -7.53 41.24 -3.20
N ILE A 25 -8.52 40.75 -3.96
CA ILE A 25 -9.52 41.57 -4.67
C ILE A 25 -10.32 42.36 -3.66
N THR A 26 -10.79 41.75 -2.58
CA THR A 26 -11.61 42.42 -1.55
C THR A 26 -10.79 43.51 -0.85
N LEU A 27 -9.56 43.25 -0.47
CA LEU A 27 -8.65 44.23 0.14
C LEU A 27 -8.35 45.39 -0.83
N THR A 28 -8.15 45.09 -2.12
CA THR A 28 -7.92 46.11 -3.16
C THR A 28 -9.16 46.98 -3.33
N ILE A 29 -10.36 46.42 -3.41
CA ILE A 29 -11.61 47.16 -3.50
C ILE A 29 -11.83 48.05 -2.27
N VAL A 30 -11.59 47.51 -1.06
CA VAL A 30 -11.80 48.26 0.19
C VAL A 30 -10.78 49.39 0.35
N ASN A 31 -9.55 49.20 -0.05
CA ASN A 31 -8.46 50.18 0.17
C ASN A 31 -8.27 51.18 -1.00
N VAL A 32 -8.43 50.73 -2.25
CA VAL A 32 -8.11 51.52 -3.44
C VAL A 32 -9.31 52.33 -3.94
N LEU A 33 -10.51 51.80 -3.91
CA LEU A 33 -11.75 52.53 -4.32
C LEU A 33 -12.01 53.83 -3.53
N PRO A 34 -11.80 53.90 -2.20
CA PRO A 34 -11.89 55.15 -1.47
C PRO A 34 -10.83 56.19 -1.85
N MET A 35 -9.62 55.74 -2.25
CA MET A 35 -8.54 56.65 -2.70
C MET A 35 -8.84 57.28 -4.05
N ILE A 36 -9.45 56.52 -4.98
CA ILE A 36 -9.82 57.04 -6.31
C ILE A 36 -11.00 58.04 -6.19
N ARG A 37 -11.94 57.82 -5.28
CA ARG A 37 -13.10 58.69 -5.05
C ARG A 37 -12.78 60.01 -4.30
N LYS A 38 -11.60 60.13 -3.66
CA LYS A 38 -11.22 61.37 -2.98
C LYS A 38 -10.84 62.54 -3.90
N LYS A 39 -10.84 62.33 -5.23
CA LYS A 39 -10.46 63.40 -6.20
C LYS A 39 -11.64 64.19 -6.78
N THR A 40 -12.91 63.95 -6.39
CA THR A 40 -14.07 64.74 -6.89
C THR A 40 -15.04 65.04 -5.80
N SER A 41 -15.08 66.31 -5.34
CA SER A 41 -16.12 67.07 -4.61
C SER A 41 -16.39 66.81 -3.12
N PRO A 42 -16.63 67.91 -2.34
CA PRO A 42 -16.90 67.82 -0.91
C PRO A 42 -18.39 67.65 -0.61
N SER A 43 -18.68 67.07 0.55
CA SER A 43 -19.94 66.91 1.25
C SER A 43 -20.94 65.86 0.80
N LYS A 44 -20.91 64.76 1.56
CA LYS A 44 -22.06 64.20 2.28
C LYS A 44 -21.60 63.04 3.18
N GLN A 45 -21.91 63.12 4.47
CA GLN A 45 -21.63 62.10 5.48
C GLN A 45 -22.07 60.70 5.01
N ASN A 46 -21.12 59.87 4.60
CA ASN A 46 -21.40 58.45 4.39
C ASN A 46 -21.38 57.75 5.75
N LYS A 47 -22.54 57.28 6.20
CA LYS A 47 -22.67 56.53 7.46
C LYS A 47 -21.81 55.23 7.38
N PRO A 48 -20.88 54.98 8.31
CA PRO A 48 -19.96 53.83 8.29
C PRO A 48 -20.69 52.46 8.36
N TRP A 49 -21.94 52.42 8.77
CA TRP A 49 -22.73 51.19 8.91
C TRP A 49 -22.99 50.45 7.59
N LYS A 50 -23.00 51.14 6.44
CA LYS A 50 -23.23 50.49 5.13
C LYS A 50 -22.06 49.59 4.73
N TRP A 51 -20.89 49.91 5.17
CA TRP A 51 -19.69 49.09 4.92
C TRP A 51 -19.55 47.94 5.90
N ALA A 52 -20.00 48.12 7.14
CA ALA A 52 -20.12 47.03 8.11
C ALA A 52 -21.12 45.98 7.65
N VAL A 53 -22.28 46.42 7.07
CA VAL A 53 -23.28 45.48 6.50
C VAL A 53 -22.75 44.76 5.27
N ALA A 54 -22.00 45.43 4.37
CA ALA A 54 -21.38 44.78 3.22
C ALA A 54 -20.30 43.74 3.66
N GLY A 55 -19.49 44.05 4.69
CA GLY A 55 -18.55 43.12 5.28
C GLY A 55 -19.22 41.90 5.91
N VAL A 56 -20.27 42.09 6.65
CA VAL A 56 -21.08 41.00 7.26
C VAL A 56 -21.75 40.11 6.20
N VAL A 57 -22.25 40.71 5.11
CA VAL A 57 -22.84 39.94 4.00
C VAL A 57 -21.79 39.12 3.24
N VAL A 58 -20.61 39.68 3.02
CA VAL A 58 -19.51 38.92 2.37
C VAL A 58 -19.01 37.80 3.29
N VAL A 59 -18.81 38.07 4.58
CA VAL A 59 -18.45 37.03 5.56
C VAL A 59 -19.57 36.00 5.71
N GLY A 60 -20.84 36.43 5.68
CA GLY A 60 -21.99 35.53 5.71
C GLY A 60 -22.10 34.66 4.44
N LEU A 61 -21.82 35.23 3.25
CA LEU A 61 -21.79 34.49 1.99
C LEU A 61 -20.60 33.53 1.92
N VAL A 62 -19.43 33.93 2.39
CA VAL A 62 -18.26 33.04 2.49
C VAL A 62 -18.54 31.92 3.51
N ALA A 63 -19.08 32.26 4.69
CA ALA A 63 -19.45 31.26 5.70
C ALA A 63 -20.59 30.33 5.20
N SER A 64 -21.51 30.82 4.35
CA SER A 64 -22.55 29.99 3.74
C SER A 64 -22.00 29.14 2.60
N LEU A 65 -21.00 29.59 1.83
CA LEU A 65 -20.31 28.78 0.83
C LEU A 65 -19.45 27.68 1.48
N PHE A 66 -18.85 27.95 2.63
CA PHE A 66 -18.15 26.93 3.45
C PHE A 66 -19.10 26.12 4.34
N GLY A 67 -20.29 26.64 4.68
CA GLY A 67 -21.30 25.95 5.48
C GLY A 67 -22.34 25.16 4.68
N LEU A 68 -22.51 25.42 3.38
CA LEU A 68 -23.48 24.73 2.52
C LEU A 68 -22.97 23.39 1.99
N ASN A 69 -21.69 23.04 2.19
CA ASN A 69 -21.18 21.68 1.93
C ASN A 69 -21.19 20.75 3.14
N LYS A 70 -21.67 21.20 4.28
CA LYS A 70 -22.15 20.28 5.31
C LYS A 70 -23.62 19.98 5.01
N SER A 71 -23.88 19.10 4.04
CA SER A 71 -25.09 18.29 4.15
C SER A 71 -24.98 17.63 5.52
N ALA A 72 -25.90 17.97 6.44
CA ALA A 72 -26.13 17.18 7.63
C ALA A 72 -26.72 15.84 7.18
N GLY A 73 -25.91 15.05 6.49
CA GLY A 73 -26.09 13.63 6.31
C GLY A 73 -26.07 13.04 7.71
N SER A 74 -27.04 12.22 8.03
CA SER A 74 -27.05 11.51 9.29
C SER A 74 -25.68 10.86 9.46
N GLN A 75 -24.98 11.14 10.57
CA GLN A 75 -23.76 10.44 10.94
C GLN A 75 -24.18 9.12 11.60
N PRO A 76 -24.33 8.02 10.81
CA PRO A 76 -25.03 6.83 11.28
C PRO A 76 -24.32 6.09 12.39
N TYR A 77 -23.01 6.40 12.58
CA TYR A 77 -22.16 5.74 13.55
C TYR A 77 -21.58 6.71 14.60
N ALA A 78 -22.21 7.87 14.79
CA ALA A 78 -21.78 8.86 15.79
C ALA A 78 -21.69 8.23 17.19
N GLY A 79 -20.54 8.43 17.85
CA GLY A 79 -20.27 7.89 19.18
C GLY A 79 -19.80 6.42 19.22
N GLN A 80 -19.70 5.75 18.07
CA GLN A 80 -19.06 4.44 17.97
C GLN A 80 -17.56 4.56 17.72
N THR A 81 -16.80 3.54 18.11
CA THR A 81 -15.35 3.46 17.87
C THR A 81 -15.04 2.20 17.06
N LEU A 82 -14.28 2.37 15.98
CA LEU A 82 -13.73 1.28 15.18
C LEU A 82 -12.28 1.03 15.58
N HIS A 83 -11.93 -0.21 15.90
CA HIS A 83 -10.56 -0.62 16.17
C HIS A 83 -9.99 -1.36 14.96
N VAL A 84 -8.97 -0.77 14.34
CA VAL A 84 -8.28 -1.30 13.16
C VAL A 84 -6.87 -1.74 13.56
N TYR A 85 -6.40 -2.88 13.06
CA TYR A 85 -5.04 -3.36 13.25
C TYR A 85 -4.41 -3.59 11.89
N ASN A 86 -3.46 -2.74 11.52
CA ASN A 86 -2.85 -2.69 10.20
C ASN A 86 -1.31 -2.70 10.32
N TRP A 87 -0.63 -2.78 9.20
CA TRP A 87 0.82 -2.59 9.10
C TRP A 87 1.20 -1.13 9.39
N GLY A 88 2.45 -0.91 9.81
CA GLY A 88 3.02 0.43 9.92
C GLY A 88 3.18 1.09 8.55
N GLU A 89 3.03 2.42 8.48
CA GLU A 89 3.18 3.24 7.25
C GLU A 89 2.36 2.74 6.04
N TYR A 90 1.20 2.13 6.30
CA TYR A 90 0.40 1.41 5.31
C TYR A 90 -0.99 2.01 5.10
N THR A 91 -1.17 3.28 5.48
CA THR A 91 -2.47 3.99 5.41
C THR A 91 -2.25 5.45 5.02
N GLY A 92 -3.00 5.93 4.03
CA GLY A 92 -2.97 7.30 3.56
C GLY A 92 -3.33 8.32 4.64
N GLU A 93 -2.76 9.53 4.56
CA GLU A 93 -2.91 10.56 5.60
C GLU A 93 -4.37 10.93 5.87
N ASN A 94 -5.24 10.91 4.85
CA ASN A 94 -6.63 11.38 4.96
C ASN A 94 -7.65 10.26 5.16
N ILE A 95 -7.22 9.01 5.15
CA ILE A 95 -8.11 7.84 5.22
C ILE A 95 -8.92 7.83 6.51
N ILE A 96 -8.26 7.98 7.66
CA ILE A 96 -8.94 7.95 8.97
C ILE A 96 -9.87 9.15 9.12
N SER A 97 -9.36 10.36 8.86
CA SER A 97 -10.14 11.59 9.01
C SER A 97 -11.34 11.63 8.05
N GLY A 98 -11.18 11.16 6.82
CA GLY A 98 -12.28 11.08 5.84
C GLY A 98 -13.38 10.11 6.26
N PHE A 99 -13.00 8.94 6.79
CA PHE A 99 -13.98 7.99 7.32
C PHE A 99 -14.72 8.52 8.56
N GLU A 100 -13.99 9.17 9.49
CA GLU A 100 -14.58 9.78 10.69
C GLU A 100 -15.55 10.91 10.31
N GLU A 101 -15.21 11.74 9.32
CA GLU A 101 -16.10 12.82 8.83
C GLU A 101 -17.34 12.25 8.16
N LEU A 102 -17.21 11.21 7.35
CA LEU A 102 -18.31 10.55 6.64
C LEU A 102 -19.31 9.89 7.61
N THR A 103 -18.80 9.21 8.65
CA THR A 103 -19.62 8.31 9.47
C THR A 103 -19.95 8.86 10.85
N GLY A 104 -19.15 9.80 11.38
CA GLY A 104 -19.21 10.27 12.77
C GLY A 104 -18.62 9.30 13.78
N ALA A 105 -18.10 8.16 13.35
CA ALA A 105 -17.37 7.22 14.19
C ALA A 105 -15.97 7.75 14.54
N LYS A 106 -15.36 7.19 15.58
CA LYS A 106 -13.94 7.35 15.92
C LYS A 106 -13.17 6.13 15.43
N VAL A 107 -12.01 6.32 14.79
CA VAL A 107 -11.11 5.23 14.42
C VAL A 107 -9.90 5.22 15.34
N ILE A 108 -9.58 4.05 15.89
CA ILE A 108 -8.33 3.78 16.60
C ILE A 108 -7.57 2.75 15.78
N MET A 109 -6.41 3.13 15.29
CA MET A 109 -5.53 2.25 14.52
C MET A 109 -4.31 1.89 15.35
N ASP A 110 -4.12 0.58 15.52
CA ASP A 110 -2.89 -0.01 16.04
C ASP A 110 -2.07 -0.58 14.85
N ASN A 111 -0.76 -0.70 15.03
CA ASN A 111 0.13 -1.25 14.03
C ASN A 111 0.81 -2.53 14.50
N PHE A 112 1.14 -3.40 13.55
CA PHE A 112 1.94 -4.62 13.76
C PHE A 112 3.07 -4.70 12.73
N ASP A 113 4.13 -5.42 13.12
CA ASP A 113 5.33 -5.58 12.29
C ASP A 113 5.38 -6.95 11.61
N SER A 114 4.51 -7.90 12.02
CA SER A 114 4.41 -9.22 11.40
C SER A 114 3.01 -9.83 11.57
N ASN A 115 2.62 -10.67 10.60
CA ASN A 115 1.38 -11.45 10.68
C ASN A 115 1.33 -12.33 11.93
N GLU A 116 2.46 -12.89 12.34
CA GLU A 116 2.58 -13.76 13.51
C GLU A 116 2.33 -12.99 14.81
N GLN A 117 2.85 -11.77 14.93
CA GLN A 117 2.59 -10.89 16.07
C GLN A 117 1.10 -10.51 16.15
N MET A 118 0.52 -10.09 15.03
CA MET A 118 -0.91 -9.78 14.91
C MET A 118 -1.76 -10.98 15.32
N TYR A 119 -1.47 -12.17 14.74
CA TYR A 119 -2.17 -13.40 15.03
C TYR A 119 -2.16 -13.77 16.51
N ILE A 120 -0.97 -13.74 17.17
CA ILE A 120 -0.84 -14.07 18.60
C ILE A 120 -1.70 -13.14 19.44
N LYS A 121 -1.70 -11.84 19.17
CA LYS A 121 -2.46 -10.84 19.91
C LYS A 121 -3.97 -11.08 19.79
N VAL A 122 -4.45 -11.34 18.58
CA VAL A 122 -5.87 -11.65 18.31
C VAL A 122 -6.28 -13.00 18.92
N ALA A 123 -5.43 -14.03 18.80
CA ALA A 123 -5.68 -15.33 19.38
C ALA A 123 -5.73 -15.31 20.93
N ASN A 124 -5.01 -14.38 21.57
CA ASN A 124 -5.06 -14.16 23.01
C ASN A 124 -6.31 -13.37 23.48
N GLY A 125 -7.16 -12.93 22.53
CA GLY A 125 -8.47 -12.35 22.85
C GLY A 125 -8.55 -10.83 22.68
N ASP A 126 -7.49 -10.16 22.20
CA ASP A 126 -7.58 -8.75 21.86
C ASP A 126 -8.62 -8.54 20.77
N ALA A 127 -9.49 -7.55 21.00
CA ALA A 127 -10.63 -7.32 20.12
C ALA A 127 -10.35 -6.14 19.19
N TYR A 128 -10.29 -6.46 17.92
CA TYR A 128 -10.28 -5.52 16.80
C TYR A 128 -11.53 -5.68 15.96
N ASP A 129 -11.89 -4.67 15.20
CA ASP A 129 -13.04 -4.71 14.28
C ASP A 129 -12.58 -5.02 12.85
N VAL A 130 -11.39 -4.53 12.44
CA VAL A 130 -10.78 -4.80 11.14
C VAL A 130 -9.32 -5.18 11.33
N LEU A 131 -8.86 -6.20 10.63
CA LEU A 131 -7.44 -6.57 10.50
C LEU A 131 -7.06 -6.54 9.02
N VAL A 132 -5.77 -6.32 8.74
CA VAL A 132 -5.22 -6.33 7.37
C VAL A 132 -4.05 -7.33 7.24
N PRO A 133 -4.30 -8.62 7.42
CA PRO A 133 -3.27 -9.66 7.25
C PRO A 133 -3.00 -10.01 5.78
N SER A 134 -1.88 -10.70 5.57
CA SER A 134 -1.56 -11.29 4.27
C SER A 134 -2.34 -12.59 4.01
N ASP A 135 -2.41 -12.99 2.76
CA ASP A 135 -3.13 -14.13 2.19
C ASP A 135 -3.01 -15.43 3.01
N TYR A 136 -1.80 -15.91 3.28
CA TYR A 136 -1.56 -17.15 4.03
C TYR A 136 -2.06 -17.07 5.48
N MET A 137 -2.01 -15.90 6.10
CA MET A 137 -2.50 -15.70 7.46
C MET A 137 -4.03 -15.64 7.48
N ILE A 138 -4.66 -15.06 6.46
CA ILE A 138 -6.12 -15.11 6.28
C ILE A 138 -6.56 -16.58 6.18
N GLN A 139 -5.88 -17.37 5.34
CA GLN A 139 -6.19 -18.79 5.20
C GLN A 139 -6.11 -19.55 6.52
N ARG A 140 -5.05 -19.32 7.31
CA ARG A 140 -4.88 -19.85 8.65
C ARG A 140 -6.04 -19.46 9.56
N MET A 141 -6.35 -18.17 9.66
CA MET A 141 -7.42 -17.67 10.52
C MET A 141 -8.80 -18.17 10.12
N MET A 142 -9.04 -18.41 8.82
CA MET A 142 -10.25 -19.07 8.33
C MET A 142 -10.33 -20.53 8.78
N GLN A 143 -9.24 -21.30 8.62
CA GLN A 143 -9.17 -22.70 9.06
C GLN A 143 -9.43 -22.83 10.58
N GLU A 144 -8.92 -21.91 11.36
CA GLU A 144 -9.09 -21.85 12.82
C GLU A 144 -10.42 -21.18 13.24
N LYS A 145 -11.27 -20.77 12.28
CA LYS A 145 -12.58 -20.14 12.52
C LYS A 145 -12.51 -18.86 13.35
N MET A 146 -11.47 -18.09 13.14
CA MET A 146 -11.22 -16.82 13.83
C MET A 146 -11.86 -15.62 13.13
N LEU A 147 -12.38 -15.79 11.91
CA LEU A 147 -12.99 -14.73 11.11
C LEU A 147 -14.51 -14.92 11.02
N GLN A 148 -15.22 -13.82 10.79
CA GLN A 148 -16.61 -13.81 10.39
C GLN A 148 -16.76 -13.43 8.92
N LYS A 149 -17.87 -13.86 8.30
CA LYS A 149 -18.16 -13.53 6.91
C LYS A 149 -18.51 -12.05 6.79
N LEU A 150 -18.07 -11.44 5.70
CA LEU A 150 -18.48 -10.10 5.30
C LEU A 150 -19.97 -10.06 4.94
N GLU A 151 -20.60 -8.92 5.11
CA GLU A 151 -21.98 -8.70 4.66
C GLU A 151 -22.10 -8.89 3.14
N PRO A 152 -23.16 -9.52 2.64
CA PRO A 152 -23.33 -9.75 1.20
C PRO A 152 -23.30 -8.47 0.36
N GLU A 153 -23.83 -7.38 0.89
CA GLU A 153 -23.83 -6.05 0.27
C GLU A 153 -22.39 -5.52 0.12
N THR A 154 -21.61 -5.54 1.22
CA THR A 154 -20.20 -5.15 1.23
C THR A 154 -19.39 -5.92 0.19
N ARG A 155 -19.55 -7.23 0.14
CA ARG A 155 -18.90 -8.09 -0.85
C ARG A 155 -19.26 -7.68 -2.29
N LYS A 156 -20.56 -7.50 -2.55
CA LYS A 156 -21.04 -7.16 -3.89
C LYS A 156 -20.50 -5.83 -4.37
N GLU A 157 -20.54 -4.81 -3.52
CA GLU A 157 -20.04 -3.47 -3.84
C GLU A 157 -18.52 -3.50 -4.06
N CYS A 158 -17.77 -3.98 -3.08
CA CYS A 158 -16.31 -4.01 -3.17
C CYS A 158 -15.80 -4.82 -4.37
N LEU A 159 -16.35 -6.02 -4.60
CA LEU A 159 -15.94 -6.86 -5.75
C LEU A 159 -16.25 -6.20 -7.11
N GLY A 160 -17.19 -5.26 -7.17
CA GLY A 160 -17.45 -4.45 -8.36
C GLY A 160 -16.29 -3.52 -8.73
N GLU A 161 -15.57 -3.03 -7.72
CA GLU A 161 -14.49 -2.06 -7.86
C GLU A 161 -13.10 -2.70 -8.08
N LEU A 162 -12.93 -3.99 -7.73
CA LEU A 162 -11.62 -4.63 -7.73
C LEU A 162 -11.13 -5.03 -9.13
N VAL A 163 -9.80 -5.07 -9.27
CA VAL A 163 -9.09 -5.74 -10.37
C VAL A 163 -9.46 -7.22 -10.40
N ASP A 164 -9.77 -7.75 -11.58
CA ASP A 164 -10.25 -9.15 -11.71
C ASP A 164 -9.22 -10.19 -11.25
N ALA A 165 -7.95 -9.92 -11.45
CA ALA A 165 -6.86 -10.83 -11.13
C ALA A 165 -6.71 -11.18 -9.63
N ILE A 166 -7.25 -10.34 -8.75
CA ILE A 166 -7.16 -10.53 -7.29
C ILE A 166 -8.50 -10.90 -6.65
N LYS A 167 -9.52 -11.20 -7.47
CA LYS A 167 -10.79 -11.76 -7.00
C LYS A 167 -10.69 -13.27 -6.88
N GLY A 168 -11.23 -13.83 -5.81
CA GLY A 168 -11.33 -15.26 -5.63
C GLY A 168 -10.00 -15.99 -5.58
N LEU A 169 -8.98 -15.37 -4.98
CA LEU A 169 -7.66 -15.98 -4.77
C LEU A 169 -7.76 -17.25 -3.92
N PRO A 170 -6.80 -18.19 -4.03
CA PRO A 170 -6.89 -19.52 -3.41
C PRO A 170 -7.16 -19.53 -1.91
N TYR A 171 -6.75 -18.48 -1.19
CA TYR A 171 -6.99 -18.40 0.25
C TYR A 171 -8.45 -18.09 0.62
N ASP A 172 -9.21 -17.37 -0.23
CA ASP A 172 -10.65 -17.10 -0.06
C ASP A 172 -11.36 -17.10 -1.43
N PRO A 173 -11.60 -18.26 -2.07
CA PRO A 173 -12.04 -18.36 -3.46
C PRO A 173 -13.38 -17.69 -3.77
N LYS A 174 -14.14 -17.30 -2.75
CA LYS A 174 -15.43 -16.63 -2.89
C LYS A 174 -15.43 -15.20 -2.34
N ASN A 175 -14.29 -14.73 -1.84
CA ASN A 175 -14.21 -13.49 -1.07
C ASN A 175 -15.29 -13.39 0.02
N GLU A 176 -15.56 -14.50 0.72
CA GLU A 176 -16.57 -14.52 1.77
C GLU A 176 -16.09 -13.83 3.07
N TYR A 177 -14.78 -13.80 3.30
CA TYR A 177 -14.16 -13.31 4.53
C TYR A 177 -13.24 -12.13 4.34
N SER A 178 -12.79 -11.86 3.10
CA SER A 178 -11.74 -10.89 2.81
C SER A 178 -12.05 -10.02 1.60
N ILE A 179 -11.59 -8.75 1.67
CA ILE A 179 -11.52 -7.82 0.52
C ILE A 179 -10.09 -7.33 0.43
N PRO A 180 -9.40 -7.47 -0.72
CA PRO A 180 -8.05 -6.96 -0.94
C PRO A 180 -7.87 -5.50 -0.55
N TYR A 181 -6.73 -5.20 0.09
CA TYR A 181 -6.32 -3.88 0.55
C TYR A 181 -5.19 -3.31 -0.30
N PHE A 182 -4.11 -4.07 -0.49
CA PHE A 182 -3.07 -3.88 -1.48
C PHE A 182 -2.64 -5.23 -2.04
N TRP A 183 -1.97 -5.22 -3.18
CA TRP A 183 -1.48 -6.43 -3.81
C TRP A 183 -0.23 -6.13 -4.64
N GLY A 184 0.51 -7.18 -4.98
CA GLY A 184 1.71 -7.06 -5.77
C GLY A 184 2.37 -8.39 -6.05
N THR A 185 3.61 -8.30 -6.47
CA THR A 185 4.49 -9.46 -6.69
C THR A 185 5.81 -9.26 -5.96
N VAL A 186 6.59 -10.34 -5.85
CA VAL A 186 8.00 -10.26 -5.53
C VAL A 186 8.79 -10.33 -6.83
N GLY A 187 9.90 -9.63 -6.93
CA GLY A 187 10.73 -9.64 -8.13
C GLY A 187 12.16 -9.24 -7.85
N ILE A 188 12.90 -8.98 -8.91
CA ILE A 188 14.28 -8.56 -8.89
C ILE A 188 14.33 -7.06 -9.16
N VAL A 189 14.74 -6.26 -8.16
CA VAL A 189 15.17 -4.88 -8.40
C VAL A 189 16.61 -4.92 -8.88
N TYR A 190 16.97 -4.12 -9.89
CA TYR A 190 18.31 -4.14 -10.45
C TYR A 190 18.76 -2.78 -10.99
N ASP A 191 20.06 -2.56 -10.95
CA ASP A 191 20.73 -1.41 -11.56
C ASP A 191 20.98 -1.69 -13.06
N LYS A 192 20.26 -1.00 -13.95
CA LYS A 192 20.35 -1.11 -15.41
C LYS A 192 21.76 -0.84 -15.96
N THR A 193 22.60 -0.16 -15.19
CA THR A 193 23.99 0.13 -15.58
C THR A 193 24.92 -1.06 -15.31
N LYS A 194 24.52 -2.01 -14.47
CA LYS A 194 25.32 -3.18 -14.07
C LYS A 194 24.72 -4.50 -14.58
N VAL A 195 23.39 -4.60 -14.66
CA VAL A 195 22.64 -5.80 -15.02
C VAL A 195 21.88 -5.54 -16.32
N SER A 196 22.08 -6.39 -17.32
CA SER A 196 21.38 -6.30 -18.59
C SER A 196 20.05 -7.06 -18.56
N GLU A 197 19.08 -6.65 -19.37
CA GLU A 197 17.85 -7.41 -19.57
C GLU A 197 18.12 -8.82 -20.14
N GLU A 198 19.21 -8.99 -20.94
CA GLU A 198 19.62 -10.28 -21.48
C GLU A 198 20.08 -11.24 -20.36
N ASP A 199 20.84 -10.74 -19.36
CA ASP A 199 21.22 -11.53 -18.17
C ASP A 199 19.97 -11.99 -17.41
N LEU A 200 19.02 -11.09 -17.16
CA LEU A 200 17.75 -11.38 -16.46
C LEU A 200 16.87 -12.39 -17.20
N GLU A 201 16.73 -12.22 -18.52
CA GLU A 201 15.92 -13.10 -19.35
C GLU A 201 16.52 -14.51 -19.45
N LYS A 202 17.84 -14.62 -19.50
CA LYS A 202 18.59 -15.87 -19.58
C LYS A 202 18.55 -16.64 -18.26
N ASP A 203 18.87 -15.97 -17.16
CA ASP A 203 19.15 -16.62 -15.88
C ASP A 203 17.93 -16.63 -14.95
N GLY A 204 16.98 -15.70 -15.11
CA GLY A 204 15.83 -15.59 -14.22
C GLY A 204 16.24 -15.49 -12.76
N TRP A 205 15.72 -16.37 -11.89
CA TRP A 205 16.12 -16.41 -10.47
C TRP A 205 17.56 -16.92 -10.26
N ASP A 206 18.14 -17.67 -11.21
CA ASP A 206 19.53 -18.15 -11.11
C ASP A 206 20.56 -17.02 -11.26
N ILE A 207 20.15 -15.80 -11.62
CA ILE A 207 21.04 -14.62 -11.61
C ILE A 207 21.65 -14.36 -10.22
N PHE A 208 20.96 -14.79 -9.15
CA PHE A 208 21.50 -14.76 -7.78
C PHE A 208 22.68 -15.73 -7.53
N LEU A 209 22.97 -16.60 -8.50
CA LEU A 209 24.14 -17.50 -8.49
C LEU A 209 25.21 -17.11 -9.54
N ASP A 210 24.97 -16.06 -10.34
CA ASP A 210 25.93 -15.61 -11.35
C ASP A 210 27.12 -14.90 -10.66
N GLN A 211 28.32 -15.51 -10.79
CA GLN A 211 29.55 -15.02 -10.20
C GLN A 211 29.93 -13.59 -10.61
N LYS A 212 29.37 -13.09 -11.70
CA LYS A 212 29.51 -11.68 -12.14
C LYS A 212 29.06 -10.70 -11.07
N PHE A 213 28.08 -11.08 -10.23
CA PHE A 213 27.48 -10.24 -9.20
C PHE A 213 27.89 -10.60 -7.77
N LYS A 214 28.97 -11.38 -7.60
CA LYS A 214 29.46 -11.76 -6.27
C LYS A 214 29.74 -10.53 -5.41
N GLY A 215 29.16 -10.49 -4.19
CA GLY A 215 29.25 -9.38 -3.24
C GLY A 215 28.38 -8.17 -3.59
N ASP A 216 27.65 -8.21 -4.72
CA ASP A 216 26.84 -7.10 -5.23
C ASP A 216 25.32 -7.44 -5.27
N ILE A 217 24.85 -8.23 -4.28
CA ILE A 217 23.50 -8.80 -4.18
C ILE A 217 22.87 -8.53 -2.82
N TYR A 218 21.58 -8.20 -2.80
CA TYR A 218 20.72 -8.23 -1.61
C TYR A 218 19.78 -9.43 -1.64
N LEU A 219 19.74 -10.21 -0.55
CA LEU A 219 18.66 -11.16 -0.24
C LEU A 219 17.69 -10.51 0.78
N TYR A 220 16.41 -10.78 0.63
CA TYR A 220 15.42 -10.31 1.59
C TYR A 220 15.31 -11.28 2.78
N ASP A 221 15.33 -10.78 4.02
CA ASP A 221 15.16 -11.60 5.24
C ASP A 221 13.70 -12.01 5.44
N SER A 222 13.18 -12.73 4.47
CA SER A 222 11.89 -13.41 4.50
C SER A 222 12.08 -14.88 4.17
N GLU A 223 11.74 -15.75 5.11
CA GLU A 223 11.85 -17.20 4.92
C GLU A 223 11.02 -17.69 3.72
N ARG A 224 9.83 -17.14 3.54
CA ARG A 224 8.92 -17.53 2.45
C ARG A 224 9.40 -17.04 1.10
N ASP A 225 9.77 -15.76 0.99
CA ASP A 225 10.13 -15.17 -0.30
C ASP A 225 11.50 -15.67 -0.77
N SER A 226 12.45 -15.88 0.14
CA SER A 226 13.75 -16.48 -0.19
C SER A 226 13.60 -17.94 -0.63
N PHE A 227 12.74 -18.73 0.03
CA PHE A 227 12.43 -20.09 -0.43
C PHE A 227 11.61 -20.09 -1.73
N MET A 228 10.66 -19.18 -1.92
CA MET A 228 9.94 -19.01 -3.19
C MET A 228 10.93 -18.80 -4.34
N MET A 229 11.88 -17.88 -4.18
CA MET A 229 12.92 -17.61 -5.19
C MET A 229 13.68 -18.89 -5.58
N ALA A 230 14.18 -19.65 -4.60
CA ALA A 230 14.93 -20.88 -4.84
C ALA A 230 14.05 -21.98 -5.48
N LEU A 231 12.83 -22.18 -5.00
CA LEU A 231 11.88 -23.15 -5.56
C LEU A 231 11.53 -22.81 -7.02
N LYS A 232 11.28 -21.53 -7.32
CA LYS A 232 10.99 -21.07 -8.69
C LYS A 232 12.22 -21.16 -9.60
N ALA A 233 13.43 -20.94 -9.10
CA ALA A 233 14.68 -21.20 -9.84
C ALA A 233 14.77 -22.67 -10.28
N LEU A 234 14.42 -23.58 -9.37
CA LEU A 234 14.44 -25.03 -9.61
C LEU A 234 13.23 -25.55 -10.39
N GLY A 235 12.25 -24.70 -10.72
CA GLY A 235 11.03 -25.06 -11.46
C GLY A 235 9.96 -25.74 -10.62
N TYR A 236 10.05 -25.65 -9.30
CA TYR A 236 9.07 -26.17 -8.34
C TYR A 236 7.95 -25.18 -8.02
N SER A 237 6.84 -25.69 -7.47
CA SER A 237 5.83 -24.84 -6.85
C SER A 237 6.37 -24.24 -5.56
N MET A 238 6.09 -22.95 -5.33
CA MET A 238 6.44 -22.31 -4.06
C MET A 238 5.59 -22.83 -2.88
N ASN A 239 4.49 -23.55 -3.19
CA ASN A 239 3.62 -24.19 -2.22
C ASN A 239 3.88 -25.70 -2.07
N THR A 240 5.04 -26.17 -2.50
CA THR A 240 5.39 -27.60 -2.34
C THR A 240 5.41 -28.01 -0.88
N THR A 241 4.95 -29.23 -0.61
CA THR A 241 5.07 -29.91 0.69
C THR A 241 6.09 -31.07 0.64
N SER A 242 6.77 -31.22 -0.50
CA SER A 242 7.82 -32.25 -0.70
C SER A 242 9.07 -31.88 0.07
N GLN A 243 9.49 -32.76 0.99
CA GLN A 243 10.73 -32.58 1.75
C GLN A 243 11.97 -32.53 0.83
N ASP A 244 11.96 -33.29 -0.27
CA ASP A 244 13.08 -33.33 -1.23
C ASP A 244 13.20 -31.98 -1.94
N GLU A 245 12.09 -31.43 -2.46
CA GLU A 245 12.09 -30.11 -3.12
C GLU A 245 12.46 -28.97 -2.16
N LEU A 246 12.04 -29.04 -0.89
CA LEU A 246 12.43 -28.09 0.14
C LEU A 246 13.94 -28.19 0.47
N ASN A 247 14.50 -29.41 0.46
CA ASN A 247 15.92 -29.63 0.63
C ASN A 247 16.72 -29.13 -0.58
N ASP A 248 16.22 -29.31 -1.78
CA ASP A 248 16.87 -28.77 -3.00
C ASP A 248 16.89 -27.23 -2.97
N ALA A 249 15.80 -26.59 -2.59
CA ALA A 249 15.73 -25.14 -2.41
C ALA A 249 16.69 -24.65 -1.30
N TYR A 250 16.78 -25.37 -0.19
CA TYR A 250 17.76 -25.10 0.86
C TYR A 250 19.19 -25.18 0.33
N ASN A 251 19.54 -26.22 -0.44
CA ASN A 251 20.87 -26.37 -1.02
C ASN A 251 21.19 -25.25 -2.01
N TRP A 252 20.22 -24.81 -2.80
CA TRP A 252 20.35 -23.66 -3.69
C TRP A 252 20.64 -22.36 -2.89
N LEU A 253 19.92 -22.10 -1.80
CA LEU A 253 20.16 -20.97 -0.91
C LEU A 253 21.51 -21.04 -0.21
N ILE A 254 21.94 -22.23 0.25
CA ILE A 254 23.27 -22.46 0.83
C ILE A 254 24.36 -22.15 -0.21
N GLN A 255 24.19 -22.62 -1.45
CA GLN A 255 25.12 -22.28 -2.53
C GLN A 255 25.20 -20.76 -2.72
N CYS A 256 24.05 -20.08 -2.76
CA CYS A 256 23.99 -18.62 -2.90
C CYS A 256 24.79 -17.93 -1.79
N VAL A 257 24.51 -18.19 -0.51
CA VAL A 257 25.18 -17.49 0.60
C VAL A 257 26.66 -17.85 0.71
N GLN A 258 27.08 -19.05 0.33
CA GLN A 258 28.49 -19.49 0.41
C GLN A 258 29.33 -19.00 -0.76
N THR A 259 28.74 -18.81 -1.94
CA THR A 259 29.53 -18.51 -3.16
C THR A 259 29.38 -17.06 -3.61
N MET A 260 28.21 -16.42 -3.32
CA MET A 260 27.89 -15.10 -3.84
C MET A 260 28.09 -13.97 -2.84
N ASP A 261 28.23 -14.28 -1.55
CA ASP A 261 28.42 -13.28 -0.49
C ASP A 261 27.33 -12.19 -0.49
N PRO A 262 26.03 -12.58 -0.46
CA PRO A 262 24.95 -11.62 -0.45
C PRO A 262 24.79 -10.97 0.92
N GLU A 263 24.29 -9.74 0.96
CA GLU A 263 23.85 -9.10 2.19
C GLU A 263 22.36 -9.41 2.41
N ILE A 264 22.02 -9.95 3.59
CA ILE A 264 20.64 -10.27 3.97
C ILE A 264 20.06 -9.06 4.71
N VAL A 265 19.01 -8.46 4.16
CA VAL A 265 18.42 -7.20 4.63
C VAL A 265 16.88 -7.31 4.67
N THR A 266 16.23 -6.37 5.35
CA THR A 266 14.80 -6.13 5.29
C THR A 266 14.53 -4.86 4.49
N ASP A 267 13.88 -3.87 5.06
CA ASP A 267 13.49 -2.62 4.40
C ASP A 267 14.69 -1.73 4.02
N GLU A 268 15.88 -2.02 4.55
CA GLU A 268 17.12 -1.34 4.15
C GLU A 268 17.41 -1.46 2.65
N ILE A 269 16.88 -2.51 2.00
CA ILE A 269 17.03 -2.67 0.54
C ILE A 269 16.46 -1.50 -0.23
N ILE A 270 15.40 -0.86 0.25
CA ILE A 270 14.69 0.24 -0.44
C ILE A 270 15.66 1.40 -0.66
N ASP A 271 16.19 1.96 0.43
CA ASP A 271 17.13 3.10 0.36
C ASP A 271 18.45 2.71 -0.32
N ASN A 272 18.92 1.49 -0.07
CA ASN A 272 20.17 1.01 -0.62
C ASN A 272 20.09 0.84 -2.15
N MET A 273 19.01 0.31 -2.68
CA MET A 273 18.82 0.17 -4.13
C MET A 273 18.50 1.51 -4.79
N ALA A 274 17.73 2.41 -4.16
CA ALA A 274 17.54 3.77 -4.67
C ALA A 274 18.89 4.51 -4.84
N GLN A 275 19.88 4.22 -3.99
CA GLN A 275 21.25 4.74 -4.08
C GLN A 275 22.19 3.89 -4.97
N ALA A 276 21.68 2.85 -5.66
CA ALA A 276 22.44 1.95 -6.52
C ALA A 276 23.66 1.31 -5.82
N ARG A 277 23.55 0.99 -4.52
CA ARG A 277 24.66 0.44 -3.73
C ARG A 277 25.07 -0.98 -4.17
N LYS A 278 24.12 -1.79 -4.68
CA LYS A 278 24.37 -3.11 -5.24
C LYS A 278 23.73 -3.28 -6.63
N ALA A 279 24.09 -4.34 -7.31
CA ALA A 279 23.62 -4.61 -8.67
C ALA A 279 22.17 -5.07 -8.71
N LEU A 280 21.77 -5.95 -7.79
CA LEU A 280 20.42 -6.51 -7.76
C LEU A 280 20.01 -6.99 -6.37
N GLY A 281 18.69 -7.17 -6.20
CA GLY A 281 18.12 -7.68 -4.96
C GLY A 281 16.72 -8.21 -5.11
N LEU A 282 16.30 -9.06 -4.16
CA LEU A 282 14.94 -9.57 -4.02
C LEU A 282 14.08 -8.53 -3.30
N ILE A 283 12.96 -8.09 -3.90
CA ILE A 283 12.14 -7.00 -3.36
C ILE A 283 10.66 -7.16 -3.69
N TYR A 284 9.78 -6.55 -2.89
CA TYR A 284 8.36 -6.39 -3.21
C TYR A 284 8.14 -5.31 -4.27
N SER A 285 7.14 -5.51 -5.11
CA SER A 285 6.87 -4.63 -6.25
C SER A 285 6.52 -3.18 -5.84
N GLY A 286 5.84 -2.97 -4.72
CA GLY A 286 5.55 -1.62 -4.22
C GLY A 286 6.82 -0.87 -3.85
N ASP A 287 7.74 -1.52 -3.13
CA ASP A 287 9.02 -0.94 -2.77
C ASP A 287 9.89 -0.69 -4.01
N ALA A 288 9.84 -1.62 -4.99
CA ALA A 288 10.53 -1.44 -6.26
C ALA A 288 9.98 -0.25 -7.04
N ALA A 289 8.66 0.00 -6.99
CA ALA A 289 8.05 1.17 -7.62
C ALA A 289 8.60 2.46 -7.01
N TYR A 290 8.74 2.52 -5.69
CA TYR A 290 9.38 3.64 -5.01
C TYR A 290 10.87 3.78 -5.43
N VAL A 291 11.65 2.70 -5.40
CA VAL A 291 13.05 2.71 -5.82
C VAL A 291 13.21 3.24 -7.25
N MET A 292 12.34 2.82 -8.19
CA MET A 292 12.35 3.27 -9.58
C MET A 292 11.91 4.73 -9.72
N SER A 293 11.03 5.23 -8.85
CA SER A 293 10.65 6.66 -8.86
C SER A 293 11.77 7.57 -8.36
N GLU A 294 12.61 7.08 -7.44
CA GLU A 294 13.76 7.83 -6.91
C GLU A 294 15.00 7.76 -7.82
N ASN A 295 15.12 6.68 -8.63
CA ASN A 295 16.29 6.49 -9.48
C ASN A 295 15.92 5.81 -10.82
N GLU A 296 15.99 6.59 -11.92
CA GLU A 296 15.66 6.13 -13.28
C GLU A 296 16.54 4.99 -13.81
N ASN A 297 17.74 4.79 -13.21
CA ASN A 297 18.61 3.68 -13.57
C ASN A 297 18.18 2.36 -12.93
N MET A 298 17.23 2.37 -12.03
CA MET A 298 16.71 1.14 -11.43
C MET A 298 15.62 0.53 -12.31
N GLY A 299 15.53 -0.80 -12.27
CA GLY A 299 14.52 -1.58 -12.97
C GLY A 299 13.94 -2.65 -12.07
N PHE A 300 12.79 -3.20 -12.48
CA PHE A 300 12.14 -4.31 -11.80
C PHE A 300 11.83 -5.41 -12.81
N TYR A 301 12.19 -6.66 -12.48
CA TYR A 301 12.01 -7.82 -13.33
C TYR A 301 11.31 -8.96 -12.59
N MET A 302 10.30 -9.54 -13.23
CA MET A 302 9.58 -10.73 -12.75
C MET A 302 9.99 -11.94 -13.61
N PRO A 303 10.76 -12.90 -13.09
CA PRO A 303 11.23 -14.06 -13.85
C PRO A 303 10.10 -14.89 -14.47
N LYS A 304 10.40 -15.47 -15.65
CA LYS A 304 9.43 -16.29 -16.41
C LYS A 304 9.13 -17.64 -15.75
N SER A 305 9.94 -18.07 -14.79
CA SER A 305 9.65 -19.26 -13.99
C SER A 305 8.57 -19.05 -12.94
N GLY A 306 8.09 -17.80 -12.78
CA GLY A 306 7.04 -17.44 -11.84
C GLY A 306 7.57 -16.79 -10.57
N THR A 307 6.64 -16.23 -9.81
CA THR A 307 6.91 -15.55 -8.53
C THR A 307 5.71 -15.64 -7.59
N ASN A 308 5.84 -15.03 -6.41
CA ASN A 308 4.75 -14.80 -5.48
C ASN A 308 3.87 -13.64 -5.97
N LEU A 309 2.58 -13.92 -6.16
CA LEU A 309 1.51 -12.91 -6.21
C LEU A 309 0.93 -12.83 -4.79
N TRP A 310 1.19 -11.75 -4.09
CA TRP A 310 0.70 -11.55 -2.72
C TRP A 310 -0.49 -10.59 -2.68
N SER A 311 -1.33 -10.75 -1.66
CA SER A 311 -2.44 -9.85 -1.38
C SER A 311 -2.63 -9.72 0.12
N ASP A 312 -2.52 -8.49 0.60
CA ASP A 312 -3.01 -8.16 1.94
C ASP A 312 -4.49 -7.79 1.82
N ALA A 313 -5.29 -8.25 2.75
CA ALA A 313 -6.73 -8.03 2.66
C ALA A 313 -7.37 -7.71 4.02
N MET A 314 -8.42 -6.90 3.95
CA MET A 314 -9.23 -6.55 5.12
C MET A 314 -10.14 -7.71 5.50
N VAL A 315 -10.10 -8.08 6.77
CA VAL A 315 -10.94 -9.14 7.37
C VAL A 315 -11.56 -8.67 8.67
N ILE A 316 -12.67 -9.27 9.06
CA ILE A 316 -13.38 -8.98 10.31
C ILE A 316 -13.18 -10.15 11.28
N PRO A 317 -12.50 -9.96 12.44
CA PRO A 317 -12.36 -11.02 13.43
C PRO A 317 -13.71 -11.46 14.00
N LYS A 318 -13.79 -12.72 14.44
CA LYS A 318 -15.01 -13.27 15.01
C LYS A 318 -15.50 -12.54 16.26
N ASN A 319 -14.58 -11.95 17.04
CA ASN A 319 -14.86 -11.22 18.26
C ASN A 319 -15.00 -9.70 18.06
N ALA A 320 -15.07 -9.23 16.82
CA ALA A 320 -15.28 -7.81 16.50
C ALA A 320 -16.54 -7.27 17.20
N LYS A 321 -16.41 -6.09 17.78
CA LYS A 321 -17.51 -5.45 18.55
C LYS A 321 -18.44 -4.65 17.65
N ASN A 322 -17.92 -4.11 16.55
CA ASN A 322 -18.63 -3.23 15.63
C ASN A 322 -18.60 -3.75 14.17
N PRO A 323 -19.10 -4.99 13.91
CA PRO A 323 -18.95 -5.61 12.59
C PRO A 323 -19.65 -4.85 11.46
N LYS A 324 -20.74 -4.12 11.74
CA LYS A 324 -21.39 -3.26 10.73
C LYS A 324 -20.53 -2.07 10.36
N LEU A 325 -19.93 -1.42 11.35
CA LEU A 325 -19.00 -0.31 11.13
C LEU A 325 -17.72 -0.79 10.42
N ALA A 326 -17.27 -2.02 10.72
CA ALA A 326 -16.16 -2.66 10.01
C ALA A 326 -16.48 -2.89 8.52
N ASN A 327 -17.67 -3.38 8.20
CA ASN A 327 -18.11 -3.51 6.80
C ASN A 327 -18.18 -2.15 6.08
N GLU A 328 -18.62 -1.08 6.78
CA GLU A 328 -18.63 0.28 6.23
C GLU A 328 -17.21 0.78 5.95
N PHE A 329 -16.27 0.52 6.85
CA PHE A 329 -14.86 0.88 6.65
C PHE A 329 -14.26 0.15 5.45
N ILE A 330 -14.55 -1.14 5.28
CA ILE A 330 -14.10 -1.93 4.12
C ILE A 330 -14.64 -1.35 2.82
N ARG A 331 -15.93 -0.96 2.75
CA ARG A 331 -16.50 -0.29 1.57
C ARG A 331 -15.84 1.06 1.30
N TYR A 332 -15.62 1.84 2.35
CA TYR A 332 -14.96 3.14 2.23
C TYR A 332 -13.54 3.01 1.66
N ILE A 333 -12.71 2.13 2.22
CA ILE A 333 -11.33 1.90 1.74
C ILE A 333 -11.29 1.47 0.27
N THR A 334 -12.29 0.68 -0.16
CA THR A 334 -12.35 0.16 -1.54
C THR A 334 -12.86 1.19 -2.54
N SER A 335 -13.55 2.25 -2.07
CA SER A 335 -14.06 3.31 -2.95
C SER A 335 -12.93 4.05 -3.67
N TYR A 336 -13.23 4.60 -4.85
CA TYR A 336 -12.25 5.28 -5.69
C TYR A 336 -11.45 6.36 -4.94
N ASP A 337 -12.13 7.29 -4.26
CA ASP A 337 -11.47 8.43 -3.59
C ASP A 337 -10.51 7.96 -2.48
N ALA A 338 -10.96 7.02 -1.64
CA ALA A 338 -10.14 6.50 -0.56
C ALA A 338 -9.00 5.61 -1.09
N ALA A 339 -9.26 4.77 -2.08
CA ALA A 339 -8.25 3.93 -2.70
C ALA A 339 -7.18 4.76 -3.43
N MET A 340 -7.56 5.88 -4.06
CA MET A 340 -6.66 6.83 -4.69
C MET A 340 -5.74 7.50 -3.66
N ASP A 341 -6.31 8.06 -2.59
CA ASP A 341 -5.52 8.68 -1.50
C ASP A 341 -4.56 7.66 -0.87
N ASN A 342 -5.06 6.45 -0.62
CA ASN A 342 -4.28 5.39 0.02
C ASN A 342 -3.11 4.91 -0.87
N SER A 343 -3.36 4.60 -2.14
CA SER A 343 -2.33 4.09 -3.05
C SER A 343 -1.31 5.16 -3.44
N SER A 344 -1.75 6.40 -3.67
CA SER A 344 -0.84 7.52 -3.97
C SER A 344 0.10 7.84 -2.82
N TYR A 345 -0.36 7.64 -1.57
CA TYR A 345 0.46 7.89 -0.39
C TYR A 345 1.43 6.75 -0.09
N VAL A 346 0.91 5.51 -0.10
CA VAL A 346 1.69 4.31 0.29
C VAL A 346 2.61 3.83 -0.84
N GLY A 347 2.22 4.04 -2.11
CA GLY A 347 3.01 3.62 -3.28
C GLY A 347 2.73 2.19 -3.74
N TYR A 348 1.88 1.43 -3.06
CA TYR A 348 1.53 0.08 -3.45
C TYR A 348 0.32 0.03 -4.40
N THR A 349 0.29 -1.02 -5.23
CA THR A 349 -0.76 -1.19 -6.24
C THR A 349 -2.13 -1.29 -5.58
N SER A 350 -3.02 -0.38 -5.99
CA SER A 350 -4.40 -0.38 -5.52
C SER A 350 -5.14 -1.65 -5.92
N PRO A 351 -6.01 -2.21 -5.09
CA PRO A 351 -6.95 -3.23 -5.54
C PRO A 351 -8.08 -2.65 -6.40
N ASN A 352 -8.36 -1.33 -6.32
CA ASN A 352 -9.38 -0.67 -7.14
C ASN A 352 -8.87 -0.52 -8.59
N LYS A 353 -9.65 -1.05 -9.55
CA LYS A 353 -9.24 -1.11 -10.95
C LYS A 353 -9.06 0.27 -11.59
N GLU A 354 -9.95 1.23 -11.29
CA GLU A 354 -9.88 2.58 -11.86
C GLU A 354 -8.66 3.33 -11.34
N VAL A 355 -8.36 3.19 -10.04
CA VAL A 355 -7.17 3.76 -9.41
C VAL A 355 -5.89 3.17 -10.00
N THR A 356 -5.83 1.83 -10.17
CA THR A 356 -4.66 1.18 -10.77
C THR A 356 -4.45 1.63 -12.21
N GLU A 357 -5.53 1.76 -13.01
CA GLU A 357 -5.47 2.24 -14.37
C GLU A 357 -5.04 3.70 -14.45
N GLU A 358 -5.49 4.55 -13.53
CA GLU A 358 -5.13 5.97 -13.51
C GLU A 358 -3.69 6.19 -13.05
N LEU A 359 -3.28 5.60 -11.94
CA LEU A 359 -1.93 5.79 -11.40
C LEU A 359 -0.85 5.10 -12.25
N GLY A 360 -1.12 3.90 -12.79
CA GLY A 360 -0.18 3.16 -13.63
C GLY A 360 -0.28 3.46 -15.13
N GLY A 361 -1.32 4.17 -15.53
CA GLY A 361 -1.59 4.53 -16.91
C GLY A 361 -0.77 5.71 -17.41
N LYS A 362 -0.96 6.04 -18.70
CA LYS A 362 -0.22 7.13 -19.35
C LYS A 362 -0.49 8.49 -18.67
N GLY A 363 0.56 9.08 -18.11
CA GLY A 363 0.50 10.37 -17.42
C GLY A 363 0.12 10.25 -15.94
N GLY A 364 -0.08 9.05 -15.41
CA GLY A 364 -0.22 8.78 -13.99
C GLY A 364 1.12 8.86 -13.25
N ASP A 365 1.06 8.83 -11.93
CA ASP A 365 2.27 8.99 -11.09
C ASP A 365 3.27 7.83 -11.26
N TYR A 366 2.82 6.66 -11.70
CA TYR A 366 3.61 5.47 -11.96
C TYR A 366 3.68 5.09 -13.45
N ASP A 367 3.47 6.07 -14.37
CA ASP A 367 3.61 5.84 -15.81
C ASP A 367 5.00 5.30 -16.16
N GLY A 368 5.05 4.13 -16.78
CA GLY A 368 6.29 3.45 -17.15
C GLY A 368 6.98 2.69 -16.02
N ILE A 369 6.44 2.69 -14.80
CA ILE A 369 6.95 1.91 -13.66
C ILE A 369 6.23 0.56 -13.60
N ASN A 370 6.83 -0.46 -14.24
CA ASN A 370 6.25 -1.79 -14.33
C ASN A 370 6.08 -2.52 -12.97
N ALA A 371 6.77 -2.06 -11.95
CA ALA A 371 6.62 -2.56 -10.58
C ALA A 371 5.24 -2.20 -9.99
N TYR A 372 4.68 -1.04 -10.35
CA TYR A 372 3.34 -0.64 -9.90
C TYR A 372 2.19 -1.40 -10.59
N THR A 373 2.44 -1.94 -11.79
CA THR A 373 1.46 -2.73 -12.54
C THR A 373 1.89 -4.20 -12.62
N PRO A 374 1.75 -4.98 -11.51
CA PRO A 374 2.16 -6.37 -11.49
C PRO A 374 1.45 -7.17 -12.59
N ARG A 375 2.16 -8.12 -13.19
CA ARG A 375 1.52 -9.00 -14.18
C ARG A 375 0.47 -9.87 -13.48
N ALA A 376 -0.74 -9.84 -14.01
CA ALA A 376 -1.86 -10.59 -13.47
C ALA A 376 -2.21 -11.76 -14.38
N GLY A 377 -2.64 -12.88 -13.79
CA GLY A 377 -3.10 -14.05 -14.55
C GLY A 377 -1.96 -14.82 -15.24
N TYR A 378 -0.72 -14.63 -14.83
CA TYR A 378 0.38 -15.46 -15.31
C TYR A 378 0.36 -16.79 -14.56
N ASP A 379 0.23 -17.90 -15.30
CA ASP A 379 -0.05 -19.25 -14.77
C ASP A 379 1.08 -19.85 -13.92
N LYS A 380 2.27 -19.27 -13.93
CA LYS A 380 3.39 -19.68 -13.07
C LYS A 380 3.54 -18.85 -11.80
N ASP A 381 2.82 -17.72 -11.71
CA ASP A 381 2.76 -16.96 -10.47
C ASP A 381 1.78 -17.64 -9.52
N GLU A 382 2.14 -17.73 -8.25
CA GLU A 382 1.36 -18.42 -7.24
C GLU A 382 1.09 -17.49 -6.05
N VAL A 383 0.00 -17.77 -5.33
CA VAL A 383 -0.30 -17.16 -4.03
C VAL A 383 0.12 -18.14 -2.95
N PHE A 384 0.72 -17.67 -1.88
CA PHE A 384 1.10 -18.51 -0.75
C PHE A 384 -0.12 -19.22 -0.15
N GLN A 385 0.04 -20.50 0.13
CA GLN A 385 -0.93 -21.32 0.84
C GLN A 385 -0.36 -21.71 2.21
N TYR A 386 -1.23 -21.68 3.22
CA TYR A 386 -0.83 -22.02 4.57
C TYR A 386 -0.78 -23.55 4.76
N ASP A 387 0.39 -24.05 5.09
CA ASP A 387 0.64 -25.39 5.64
C ASP A 387 1.58 -25.29 6.84
N GLU A 388 1.08 -25.67 8.01
CA GLU A 388 1.83 -25.51 9.28
C GLU A 388 3.12 -26.36 9.32
N THR A 389 3.11 -27.55 8.70
CA THR A 389 4.27 -28.44 8.68
C THR A 389 5.37 -27.84 7.81
N THR A 390 5.02 -27.45 6.60
CA THR A 390 5.94 -26.82 5.65
C THR A 390 6.50 -25.50 6.21
N ARG A 391 5.66 -24.68 6.82
CA ARG A 391 6.10 -23.44 7.47
C ARG A 391 7.21 -23.68 8.50
N LYS A 392 7.05 -24.68 9.38
CA LYS A 392 8.06 -25.02 10.39
C LYS A 392 9.37 -25.53 9.77
N ILE A 393 9.27 -26.31 8.69
CA ILE A 393 10.43 -26.81 7.98
C ILE A 393 11.18 -25.63 7.35
N ILE A 394 10.49 -24.76 6.62
CA ILE A 394 11.09 -23.59 5.97
C ILE A 394 11.76 -22.68 7.00
N ALA A 395 11.09 -22.39 8.13
CA ALA A 395 11.65 -21.56 9.20
C ALA A 395 12.96 -22.13 9.79
N ASP A 396 13.03 -23.45 10.04
CA ASP A 396 14.25 -24.11 10.50
C ASP A 396 15.36 -24.05 9.44
N LEU A 397 15.04 -24.35 8.20
CA LEU A 397 16.00 -24.32 7.09
C LEU A 397 16.51 -22.91 6.82
N TRP A 398 15.64 -21.88 6.85
CA TRP A 398 16.04 -20.48 6.70
C TRP A 398 16.98 -20.01 7.82
N SER A 399 16.69 -20.41 9.06
CA SER A 399 17.59 -20.16 10.18
C SER A 399 19.00 -20.70 9.92
N ARG A 400 19.12 -21.88 9.33
CA ARG A 400 20.41 -22.51 8.98
C ARG A 400 21.09 -21.77 7.81
N VAL A 401 20.33 -21.28 6.82
CA VAL A 401 20.87 -20.43 5.74
C VAL A 401 21.51 -19.17 6.32
N LYS A 402 20.82 -18.49 7.25
CA LYS A 402 21.36 -17.28 7.90
C LYS A 402 22.64 -17.57 8.71
N VAL A 403 22.69 -18.71 9.41
CA VAL A 403 23.92 -19.14 10.11
C VAL A 403 25.05 -19.41 9.11
N ALA A 404 24.76 -20.03 7.97
CA ALA A 404 25.77 -20.28 6.95
C ALA A 404 26.28 -18.97 6.33
N ALA A 405 25.40 -18.00 6.07
CA ALA A 405 25.79 -16.67 5.61
C ALA A 405 26.72 -15.96 6.60
N SER A 406 26.39 -15.99 7.91
CA SER A 406 27.21 -15.36 8.96
C SER A 406 28.59 -16.01 9.14
N ASN A 407 28.78 -17.28 8.73
CA ASN A 407 30.04 -18.00 8.82
C ASN A 407 30.91 -17.88 7.54
N ALA A 408 30.38 -17.31 6.47
CA ALA A 408 31.06 -17.08 5.22
C ALA A 408 31.93 -15.81 5.22
N HIS A 409 31.71 -14.94 6.19
CA HIS A 409 32.49 -13.74 6.51
C HIS A 409 33.48 -14.05 7.65
#